data_af4c62bd77ce623699824040f10f8c28
#
_entry.id   af4c62bd77ce623699824040f10f8c28
#
_cell.length_a   1.000
_cell.length_b   1.000
_cell.length_c   1.000
_cell.angle_alpha   90.00
_cell.angle_beta   90.00
_cell.angle_gamma   90.00
#
_symmetry.space_group_name_H-M   'P 1'
#
loop_
_entity.id
_entity.type
_entity.pdbx_description
1 polymer ?
#
loop_
_entity_poly.entity_id
_entity_poly.type
_entity_poly.pdbx_seq_one_letter_code
_entity_poly.pdbx_strand_id
1 'polypeptide(L)'
;MLRLKTQTNASHVMGDNMKVELIDHAGGDLSVVNSARVSFNKEVKEMTGNDERLIRYLAKHRHDTPFRHNFIQLRCRVPLFLARQLMKHQAGLTWNEESRRYVDDTPSFYVPKSWRTRPEDSIKQGSGKHHHKSPMWERYVEEHVNESIALYRDMLADNVAPEMARMVLPQNMMVNFIWSGNLLAFFHVYALRSGEG
;
A
#
# COMPACT_ATOMS: atom_id res chain seq x y z
N MET A 1 35.72 12.46 23.17
CA MET A 1 34.83 11.64 24.05
C MET A 1 33.56 12.46 24.29
N LEU A 2 32.64 12.41 23.33
CA LEU A 2 31.34 13.11 23.36
C LEU A 2 30.26 12.10 23.70
N ARG A 3 29.74 12.18 24.93
CA ARG A 3 28.56 11.44 25.37
C ARG A 3 27.32 12.14 24.75
N LEU A 4 26.78 11.59 23.68
CA LEU A 4 25.45 11.95 23.21
C LEU A 4 24.40 11.25 24.10
N LYS A 5 23.84 12.03 25.06
CA LYS A 5 22.56 11.70 25.68
C LYS A 5 21.47 12.22 24.76
N THR A 6 20.88 11.34 23.95
CA THR A 6 19.58 11.59 23.36
C THR A 6 18.68 10.40 23.66
N GLN A 7 17.94 10.50 24.77
CA GLN A 7 16.69 9.76 24.92
C GLN A 7 15.70 10.36 23.91
N THR A 8 15.68 9.84 22.71
CA THR A 8 14.55 10.04 21.80
C THR A 8 13.50 8.99 22.12
N ASN A 9 12.27 9.43 22.42
CA ASN A 9 11.12 8.56 22.62
C ASN A 9 10.96 7.61 21.42
N ALA A 10 11.49 6.40 21.53
CA ALA A 10 11.43 5.36 20.50
C ALA A 10 9.98 4.99 20.09
N SER A 11 8.99 5.31 20.94
CA SER A 11 7.58 5.01 20.71
C SER A 11 6.92 5.75 19.53
N HIS A 12 7.52 6.83 19.02
CA HIS A 12 6.97 7.58 17.86
C HIS A 12 7.55 7.15 16.52
N VAL A 13 8.63 6.41 16.51
CA VAL A 13 9.35 5.99 15.29
C VAL A 13 8.90 4.63 14.80
N MET A 14 8.40 3.79 15.69
CA MET A 14 7.95 2.42 15.38
C MET A 14 6.44 2.31 15.58
N GLY A 15 5.70 2.05 14.52
CA GLY A 15 4.24 1.92 14.56
C GLY A 15 3.71 0.97 13.51
N ASP A 16 2.70 0.21 13.88
CA ASP A 16 2.02 -0.79 13.04
C ASP A 16 0.84 -0.16 12.25
N ASN A 17 0.89 1.13 11.97
CA ASN A 17 -0.23 1.89 11.43
C ASN A 17 -0.20 1.93 9.90
N MET A 18 -0.37 0.77 9.25
CA MET A 18 -0.78 0.77 7.85
C MET A 18 -2.19 1.37 7.73
N LYS A 19 -2.38 2.24 6.75
CA LYS A 19 -3.65 2.95 6.56
C LYS A 19 -4.00 3.04 5.09
N VAL A 20 -5.29 2.86 4.80
CA VAL A 20 -5.88 3.15 3.49
C VAL A 20 -7.11 4.01 3.73
N GLU A 21 -7.18 5.14 3.06
CA GLU A 21 -8.28 6.11 3.14
C GLU A 21 -8.82 6.36 1.74
N LEU A 22 -10.15 6.33 1.59
CA LEU A 22 -10.80 6.82 0.38
C LEU A 22 -10.76 8.35 0.40
N ILE A 23 -10.10 8.95 -0.59
CA ILE A 23 -10.07 10.41 -0.77
C ILE A 23 -11.31 10.85 -1.55
N ASP A 24 -11.53 10.20 -2.70
CA ASP A 24 -12.60 10.56 -3.63
C ASP A 24 -12.94 9.38 -4.54
N HIS A 25 -14.13 9.42 -5.14
CA HIS A 25 -14.55 8.49 -6.16
C HIS A 25 -15.52 9.15 -7.13
N ALA A 26 -15.55 8.66 -8.36
CA ALA A 26 -16.53 9.08 -9.36
C ALA A 26 -17.24 7.84 -9.94
N GLY A 27 -18.55 7.97 -10.09
CA GLY A 27 -19.40 6.86 -10.55
C GLY A 27 -19.85 5.94 -9.40
N GLY A 28 -20.46 4.83 -9.77
CA GLY A 28 -21.01 3.83 -8.88
C GLY A 28 -21.75 2.77 -9.69
N ASP A 29 -22.58 1.93 -9.07
CA ASP A 29 -23.31 0.85 -9.72
C ASP A 29 -24.19 1.35 -10.88
N LEU A 30 -24.87 2.47 -10.69
CA LEU A 30 -25.68 3.11 -11.73
C LEU A 30 -24.85 3.52 -12.96
N SER A 31 -23.62 3.98 -12.73
CA SER A 31 -22.68 4.32 -13.79
C SER A 31 -22.27 3.09 -14.60
N VAL A 32 -22.00 1.95 -13.93
CA VAL A 32 -21.72 0.67 -14.60
C VAL A 32 -22.89 0.23 -15.45
N VAL A 33 -24.11 0.27 -14.90
CA VAL A 33 -25.35 -0.13 -15.59
C VAL A 33 -25.59 0.74 -16.84
N ASN A 34 -25.53 2.05 -16.70
CA ASN A 34 -25.76 2.97 -17.82
C ASN A 34 -24.67 2.86 -18.89
N SER A 35 -23.41 2.67 -18.48
CA SER A 35 -22.33 2.40 -19.43
C SER A 35 -22.55 1.13 -20.24
N ALA A 36 -23.09 0.08 -19.65
CA ALA A 36 -23.45 -1.14 -20.38
C ALA A 36 -24.69 -0.94 -21.29
N ARG A 37 -25.69 -0.19 -20.82
CA ARG A 37 -26.96 0.02 -21.53
C ARG A 37 -26.87 0.99 -22.70
N VAL A 38 -25.82 1.80 -22.77
CA VAL A 38 -25.61 2.75 -23.87
C VAL A 38 -25.67 2.05 -25.24
N SER A 39 -25.22 0.80 -25.34
CA SER A 39 -25.30 -0.01 -26.55
C SER A 39 -26.74 -0.26 -27.03
N PHE A 40 -27.71 -0.08 -26.16
CA PHE A 40 -29.15 -0.20 -26.47
C PHE A 40 -29.88 1.15 -26.47
N ASN A 41 -29.13 2.24 -26.41
CA ASN A 41 -29.66 3.61 -26.26
C ASN A 41 -30.64 3.73 -25.08
N LYS A 42 -30.28 3.13 -23.94
CA LYS A 42 -31.09 3.10 -22.71
C LYS A 42 -30.32 3.68 -21.54
N GLU A 43 -31.05 4.43 -20.72
CA GLU A 43 -30.55 4.99 -19.46
C GLU A 43 -31.57 4.72 -18.35
N VAL A 44 -31.09 4.45 -17.15
CA VAL A 44 -31.91 4.34 -15.94
C VAL A 44 -31.45 5.38 -14.91
N LYS A 45 -32.39 5.90 -14.13
CA LYS A 45 -32.10 6.91 -13.09
C LYS A 45 -31.95 6.28 -11.70
N GLU A 46 -32.49 5.08 -11.50
CA GLU A 46 -32.49 4.38 -10.24
C GLU A 46 -32.15 2.90 -10.45
N MET A 47 -31.47 2.30 -9.47
CA MET A 47 -31.11 0.89 -9.48
C MET A 47 -32.31 0.01 -9.19
N THR A 48 -32.42 -1.09 -9.90
CA THR A 48 -33.41 -2.14 -9.69
C THR A 48 -32.71 -3.50 -9.49
N GLY A 49 -33.45 -4.52 -9.02
CA GLY A 49 -32.90 -5.88 -8.92
C GLY A 49 -32.45 -6.48 -10.26
N ASN A 50 -32.99 -5.98 -11.39
CA ASN A 50 -32.52 -6.36 -12.73
C ASN A 50 -31.13 -5.77 -13.02
N ASP A 51 -30.86 -4.59 -12.54
CA ASP A 51 -29.60 -3.89 -12.73
C ASP A 51 -28.48 -4.54 -11.91
N GLU A 52 -28.78 -4.97 -10.68
CA GLU A 52 -27.85 -5.77 -9.90
C GLU A 52 -27.50 -7.10 -10.60
N ARG A 53 -28.50 -7.77 -11.17
CA ARG A 53 -28.26 -8.99 -11.97
C ARG A 53 -27.39 -8.71 -13.19
N LEU A 54 -27.61 -7.57 -13.85
CA LEU A 54 -26.77 -7.14 -14.97
C LEU A 54 -25.31 -6.94 -14.55
N ILE A 55 -25.05 -6.23 -13.45
CA ILE A 55 -23.68 -6.03 -12.94
C ILE A 55 -22.99 -7.38 -12.67
N ARG A 56 -23.69 -8.30 -12.00
CA ARG A 56 -23.16 -9.65 -11.73
C ARG A 56 -22.90 -10.44 -13.01
N TYR A 57 -23.78 -10.32 -13.99
CA TYR A 57 -23.61 -10.94 -15.30
C TYR A 57 -22.37 -10.39 -16.02
N LEU A 58 -22.21 -9.06 -16.08
CA LEU A 58 -21.06 -8.40 -16.70
C LEU A 58 -19.74 -8.85 -16.05
N ALA A 59 -19.70 -8.87 -14.72
CA ALA A 59 -18.52 -9.31 -13.97
C ALA A 59 -18.21 -10.79 -14.24
N LYS A 60 -19.20 -11.67 -14.18
CA LYS A 60 -19.05 -13.11 -14.42
C LYS A 60 -18.53 -13.43 -15.82
N HIS A 61 -18.99 -12.69 -16.82
CA HIS A 61 -18.64 -12.92 -18.23
C HIS A 61 -17.49 -12.04 -18.72
N ARG A 62 -16.79 -11.34 -17.82
CA ARG A 62 -15.62 -10.50 -18.12
C ARG A 62 -15.92 -9.40 -19.13
N HIS A 63 -17.15 -8.84 -19.06
CA HIS A 63 -17.51 -7.64 -19.79
C HIS A 63 -16.95 -6.41 -19.02
N ASP A 64 -15.67 -6.22 -19.14
CA ASP A 64 -14.87 -5.37 -18.22
C ASP A 64 -15.07 -3.86 -18.47
N THR A 65 -15.41 -3.43 -19.68
CA THR A 65 -15.47 -2.02 -20.08
C THR A 65 -16.36 -1.16 -19.20
N PRO A 66 -17.60 -1.55 -18.82
CA PRO A 66 -18.45 -0.74 -17.97
C PRO A 66 -17.84 -0.37 -16.61
N PHE A 67 -16.98 -1.23 -16.05
CA PHE A 67 -16.31 -1.00 -14.77
C PHE A 67 -15.14 0.00 -14.87
N ARG A 68 -14.67 0.31 -16.09
CA ARG A 68 -13.56 1.26 -16.31
C ARG A 68 -13.98 2.72 -16.26
N HIS A 69 -15.30 2.99 -16.30
CA HIS A 69 -15.84 4.35 -16.23
C HIS A 69 -15.94 4.89 -14.80
N ASN A 70 -15.76 4.04 -13.80
CA ASN A 70 -15.71 4.45 -12.39
C ASN A 70 -14.26 4.68 -11.97
N PHE A 71 -14.04 5.69 -11.14
CA PHE A 71 -12.72 6.11 -10.66
C PHE A 71 -12.67 6.08 -9.14
N ILE A 72 -11.52 5.69 -8.59
CA ILE A 72 -11.25 5.64 -7.15
C ILE A 72 -9.91 6.32 -6.90
N GLN A 73 -9.86 7.14 -5.84
CA GLN A 73 -8.64 7.75 -5.35
C GLN A 73 -8.43 7.40 -3.88
N LEU A 74 -7.30 6.78 -3.57
CA LEU A 74 -6.92 6.34 -2.24
C LEU A 74 -5.69 7.09 -1.75
N ARG A 75 -5.63 7.35 -0.44
CA ARG A 75 -4.41 7.67 0.28
C ARG A 75 -3.97 6.44 1.03
N CYS A 76 -2.75 6.02 0.80
CA CYS A 76 -2.18 4.83 1.44
C CYS A 76 -0.95 5.21 2.25
N ARG A 77 -0.78 4.54 3.41
CA ARG A 77 0.42 4.57 4.23
C ARG A 77 0.81 3.13 4.53
N VAL A 78 1.93 2.70 3.98
CA VAL A 78 2.42 1.32 4.11
C VAL A 78 3.96 1.28 4.15
N PRO A 79 4.59 0.18 4.58
CA PRO A 79 6.04 0.02 4.46
C PRO A 79 6.49 -0.01 2.98
N LEU A 80 7.68 0.52 2.72
CA LEU A 80 8.25 0.63 1.37
C LEU A 80 8.31 -0.71 0.63
N PHE A 81 8.64 -1.83 1.32
CA PHE A 81 8.64 -3.15 0.70
C PHE A 81 7.26 -3.55 0.16
N LEU A 82 6.18 -3.19 0.86
CA LEU A 82 4.81 -3.42 0.42
C LEU A 82 4.40 -2.46 -0.70
N ALA A 83 4.75 -1.18 -0.58
CA ALA A 83 4.52 -0.18 -1.63
C ALA A 83 5.13 -0.63 -2.96
N ARG A 84 6.37 -1.11 -2.96
CA ARG A 84 7.04 -1.66 -4.17
C ARG A 84 6.32 -2.86 -4.77
N GLN A 85 5.71 -3.70 -3.94
CA GLN A 85 4.89 -4.81 -4.43
C GLN A 85 3.59 -4.33 -5.07
N LEU A 86 2.93 -3.34 -4.47
CA LEU A 86 1.68 -2.76 -4.98
C LEU A 86 1.91 -1.97 -6.27
N MET A 87 3.02 -1.25 -6.40
CA MET A 87 3.41 -0.51 -7.62
C MET A 87 3.53 -1.38 -8.88
N LYS A 88 3.63 -2.70 -8.75
CA LYS A 88 3.63 -3.60 -9.92
C LYS A 88 2.28 -3.65 -10.63
N HIS A 89 1.21 -3.23 -9.98
CA HIS A 89 -0.11 -3.07 -10.58
C HIS A 89 -0.17 -1.70 -11.28
N GLN A 90 0.10 -1.66 -12.58
CA GLN A 90 0.23 -0.41 -13.35
C GLN A 90 -0.95 -0.16 -14.29
N ALA A 91 -1.58 -1.22 -14.81
CA ALA A 91 -2.64 -1.08 -15.80
C ALA A 91 -3.89 -0.40 -15.22
N GLY A 92 -4.17 0.82 -15.69
CA GLY A 92 -5.31 1.63 -15.23
C GLY A 92 -5.15 2.28 -13.86
N LEU A 93 -3.92 2.30 -13.32
CA LEU A 93 -3.58 2.88 -12.03
C LEU A 93 -2.49 3.97 -12.17
N THR A 94 -2.56 4.97 -11.31
CA THR A 94 -1.61 6.07 -11.20
C THR A 94 -1.13 6.19 -9.76
N TRP A 95 0.15 6.48 -9.59
CA TRP A 95 0.84 6.47 -8.30
C TRP A 95 1.68 7.73 -8.10
N ASN A 96 1.52 8.38 -6.95
CA ASN A 96 2.38 9.49 -6.49
C ASN A 96 2.78 9.24 -5.04
N GLU A 97 4.08 9.16 -4.78
CA GLU A 97 4.65 8.85 -3.47
C GLU A 97 5.39 10.07 -2.90
N GLU A 98 5.34 10.22 -1.57
CA GLU A 98 6.20 11.19 -0.87
C GLU A 98 7.68 10.91 -1.15
N SER A 99 8.47 11.97 -1.20
CA SER A 99 9.89 11.83 -1.53
C SER A 99 10.78 12.33 -0.41
N ARG A 100 11.64 11.45 0.09
CA ARG A 100 12.71 11.80 1.04
C ARG A 100 13.77 12.73 0.48
N ARG A 101 13.63 13.18 -0.75
CA ARG A 101 14.43 14.30 -1.29
C ARG A 101 13.96 15.66 -0.76
N TYR A 102 12.69 15.75 -0.35
CA TYR A 102 12.05 17.00 0.06
C TYR A 102 11.54 16.97 1.50
N VAL A 103 11.52 15.81 2.12
CA VAL A 103 11.02 15.60 3.48
C VAL A 103 12.16 15.01 4.30
N ASP A 104 12.68 15.77 5.24
CA ASP A 104 13.83 15.46 6.09
C ASP A 104 13.46 15.23 7.56
N ASP A 105 12.15 15.16 7.89
CA ASP A 105 11.69 14.72 9.19
C ASP A 105 12.14 13.29 9.51
N THR A 106 12.06 12.90 10.78
CA THR A 106 12.38 11.53 11.17
C THR A 106 11.40 10.54 10.58
N PRO A 107 11.83 9.58 9.73
CA PRO A 107 10.95 8.57 9.18
C PRO A 107 10.42 7.63 10.26
N SER A 108 9.24 7.08 10.05
CA SER A 108 8.67 6.00 10.86
C SER A 108 8.84 4.65 10.18
N PHE A 109 8.81 3.57 10.97
CA PHE A 109 9.10 2.21 10.49
C PHE A 109 8.08 1.21 10.97
N TYR A 110 7.81 0.24 10.12
CA TYR A 110 7.00 -0.93 10.45
C TYR A 110 7.87 -2.03 11.05
N VAL A 111 7.52 -2.48 12.24
CA VAL A 111 8.13 -3.64 12.89
C VAL A 111 7.00 -4.61 13.28
N PRO A 112 6.93 -5.79 12.66
CA PRO A 112 5.86 -6.74 12.98
C PRO A 112 6.09 -7.35 14.36
N LYS A 113 5.03 -7.40 15.18
CA LYS A 113 5.05 -8.10 16.48
C LYS A 113 5.09 -9.62 16.34
N SER A 114 4.65 -10.13 15.20
CA SER A 114 4.63 -11.55 14.89
C SER A 114 5.35 -11.82 13.59
N TRP A 115 6.49 -12.50 13.69
CA TRP A 115 7.25 -13.01 12.55
C TRP A 115 6.73 -14.36 12.13
N ARG A 116 6.77 -14.67 10.84
CA ARG A 116 6.23 -15.90 10.26
C ARG A 116 7.32 -16.74 9.63
N THR A 117 7.12 -18.06 9.64
CA THR A 117 8.01 -19.01 8.95
C THR A 117 7.81 -18.93 7.43
N ARG A 118 8.65 -19.60 6.69
CA ARG A 118 8.37 -19.94 5.29
C ARG A 118 7.18 -20.89 5.23
N PRO A 119 6.35 -20.83 4.17
CA PRO A 119 5.30 -21.83 3.94
C PRO A 119 5.96 -23.22 3.71
N GLU A 120 5.31 -24.28 4.20
CA GLU A 120 5.83 -25.64 4.12
C GLU A 120 5.72 -26.20 2.68
N ASP A 121 4.62 -25.88 1.97
CA ASP A 121 4.27 -26.53 0.69
C ASP A 121 4.43 -25.64 -0.55
N SER A 122 4.70 -24.37 -0.42
CA SER A 122 4.84 -23.45 -1.56
C SER A 122 5.75 -22.26 -1.25
N ILE A 123 6.74 -22.06 -2.11
CA ILE A 123 7.64 -20.89 -2.05
C ILE A 123 7.03 -19.68 -2.80
N LYS A 124 5.93 -19.89 -3.54
CA LYS A 124 5.46 -18.89 -4.51
C LYS A 124 4.74 -17.70 -3.89
N GLN A 125 3.92 -17.89 -2.84
CA GLN A 125 3.17 -16.82 -2.19
C GLN A 125 2.88 -17.15 -0.72
N GLY A 126 2.71 -16.07 0.09
CA GLY A 126 2.31 -16.18 1.48
C GLY A 126 3.45 -16.51 2.44
N SER A 127 3.08 -16.74 3.67
CA SER A 127 3.97 -17.07 4.79
C SER A 127 3.35 -18.17 5.65
N GLY A 128 4.19 -18.94 6.34
CA GLY A 128 3.76 -20.03 7.21
C GLY A 128 3.24 -19.56 8.57
N LYS A 129 3.44 -20.40 9.58
CA LYS A 129 2.97 -20.21 10.97
C LYS A 129 3.80 -19.14 11.69
N HIS A 130 3.39 -18.80 12.90
CA HIS A 130 4.18 -17.96 13.80
C HIS A 130 5.58 -18.54 14.04
N HIS A 131 6.60 -17.68 13.95
CA HIS A 131 7.99 -18.06 14.22
C HIS A 131 8.29 -17.96 15.72
N HIS A 132 8.80 -19.02 16.32
CA HIS A 132 9.03 -19.10 17.78
C HIS A 132 10.03 -18.06 18.32
N LYS A 133 10.93 -17.52 17.49
CA LYS A 133 11.87 -16.46 17.85
C LYS A 133 11.37 -15.06 17.49
N SER A 134 10.06 -14.84 17.32
CA SER A 134 9.49 -13.53 16.99
C SER A 134 9.99 -12.40 17.88
N PRO A 135 10.04 -12.50 19.23
CA PRO A 135 10.53 -11.42 20.08
C PRO A 135 12.00 -11.07 19.86
N MET A 136 12.81 -12.07 19.50
CA MET A 136 14.21 -11.83 19.16
C MET A 136 14.36 -11.07 17.84
N TRP A 137 13.61 -11.45 16.82
CA TRP A 137 13.65 -10.77 15.52
C TRP A 137 13.09 -9.35 15.59
N GLU A 138 12.02 -9.13 16.36
CA GLU A 138 11.46 -7.81 16.64
C GLU A 138 12.55 -6.89 17.20
N ARG A 139 13.22 -7.29 18.28
CA ARG A 139 14.30 -6.51 18.91
C ARG A 139 15.45 -6.21 17.93
N TYR A 140 15.94 -7.19 17.19
CA TYR A 140 17.07 -6.99 16.27
C TYR A 140 16.71 -6.04 15.13
N VAL A 141 15.46 -6.09 14.63
CA VAL A 141 15.01 -5.14 13.62
C VAL A 141 14.85 -3.74 14.20
N GLU A 142 14.37 -3.60 15.43
CA GLU A 142 14.32 -2.31 16.13
C GLU A 142 15.71 -1.70 16.34
N GLU A 143 16.68 -2.50 16.78
CA GLU A 143 18.07 -2.08 16.92
C GLU A 143 18.64 -1.59 15.56
N HIS A 144 18.46 -2.37 14.50
CA HIS A 144 18.89 -2.01 13.16
C HIS A 144 18.22 -0.73 12.61
N VAL A 145 16.92 -0.55 12.86
CA VAL A 145 16.20 0.68 12.49
C VAL A 145 16.78 1.89 13.21
N ASN A 146 17.06 1.78 14.52
CA ASN A 146 17.64 2.86 15.30
C ASN A 146 19.05 3.25 14.81
N GLU A 147 19.89 2.28 14.48
CA GLU A 147 21.21 2.52 13.90
C GLU A 147 21.10 3.20 12.52
N SER A 148 20.17 2.76 11.68
CA SER A 148 19.93 3.35 10.36
C SER A 148 19.44 4.79 10.45
N ILE A 149 18.56 5.12 11.43
CA ILE A 149 18.11 6.50 11.69
C ILE A 149 19.27 7.38 12.17
N ALA A 150 20.12 6.87 13.07
CA ALA A 150 21.27 7.59 13.56
C ALA A 150 22.22 7.94 12.40
N LEU A 151 22.58 6.95 11.59
CA LEU A 151 23.42 7.14 10.40
C LEU A 151 22.80 8.13 9.40
N TYR A 152 21.50 8.03 9.12
CA TYR A 152 20.79 8.96 8.23
C TYR A 152 20.88 10.40 8.73
N ARG A 153 20.66 10.62 10.03
CA ARG A 153 20.75 11.95 10.67
C ARG A 153 22.17 12.51 10.64
N ASP A 154 23.17 11.67 10.91
CA ASP A 154 24.57 12.07 10.87
C ASP A 154 24.99 12.48 9.45
N MET A 155 24.57 11.74 8.42
CA MET A 155 24.80 12.09 7.02
C MET A 155 24.18 13.45 6.66
N LEU A 156 22.94 13.71 7.07
CA LEU A 156 22.29 15.01 6.85
C LEU A 156 23.00 16.15 7.59
N ALA A 157 23.42 15.91 8.83
CA ALA A 157 24.16 16.89 9.64
C ALA A 157 25.54 17.21 9.02
N ASP A 158 26.17 16.24 8.35
CA ASP A 158 27.42 16.40 7.60
C ASP A 158 27.18 16.92 6.17
N ASN A 159 26.00 17.46 5.89
CA ASN A 159 25.61 18.05 4.59
C ASN A 159 25.62 17.07 3.40
N VAL A 160 25.41 15.76 3.64
CA VAL A 160 25.16 14.81 2.57
C VAL A 160 23.77 15.06 1.97
N ALA A 161 23.68 15.07 0.64
CA ALA A 161 22.41 15.31 -0.03
C ALA A 161 21.33 14.30 0.41
N PRO A 162 20.08 14.74 0.74
CA PRO A 162 19.01 13.85 1.20
C PRO A 162 18.71 12.69 0.26
N GLU A 163 18.85 12.89 -1.04
CA GLU A 163 18.68 11.83 -2.05
C GLU A 163 19.71 10.70 -1.94
N MET A 164 20.87 10.97 -1.34
CA MET A 164 21.92 9.99 -1.04
C MET A 164 21.77 9.43 0.38
N ALA A 165 21.56 10.30 1.37
CA ALA A 165 21.43 9.90 2.77
C ALA A 165 20.31 8.85 2.96
N ARG A 166 19.18 8.99 2.26
CA ARG A 166 18.06 8.04 2.33
C ARG A 166 18.41 6.59 1.93
N MET A 167 19.57 6.34 1.29
CA MET A 167 19.99 4.98 0.90
C MET A 167 20.21 4.04 2.08
N VAL A 168 20.50 4.59 3.27
CA VAL A 168 20.73 3.80 4.49
C VAL A 168 19.43 3.40 5.20
N LEU A 169 18.28 3.95 4.77
CA LEU A 169 16.99 3.66 5.40
C LEU A 169 16.46 2.30 4.95
N PRO A 170 16.08 1.40 5.88
CA PRO A 170 15.66 0.05 5.54
C PRO A 170 14.26 0.00 4.91
N GLN A 171 13.97 -1.11 4.23
CA GLN A 171 12.75 -1.33 3.43
C GLN A 171 11.45 -1.30 4.22
N ASN A 172 11.50 -1.44 5.53
CA ASN A 172 10.33 -1.32 6.42
C ASN A 172 9.99 0.13 6.79
N MET A 173 10.69 1.13 6.22
CA MET A 173 10.31 2.53 6.32
C MET A 173 8.90 2.74 5.79
N MET A 174 8.07 3.48 6.55
CA MET A 174 6.70 3.83 6.13
C MET A 174 6.75 4.93 5.08
N VAL A 175 5.92 4.77 4.04
CA VAL A 175 5.74 5.76 2.97
C VAL A 175 4.26 6.09 2.79
N ASN A 176 3.98 7.34 2.39
CA ASN A 176 2.65 7.78 2.02
C ASN A 176 2.58 7.96 0.50
N PHE A 177 1.46 7.56 -0.09
CA PHE A 177 1.22 7.77 -1.51
C PHE A 177 -0.26 7.94 -1.82
N ILE A 178 -0.52 8.62 -2.92
CA ILE A 178 -1.83 8.66 -3.55
C ILE A 178 -1.87 7.58 -4.64
N TRP A 179 -2.91 6.76 -4.62
CA TRP A 179 -3.13 5.69 -5.58
C TRP A 179 -4.49 5.84 -6.21
N SER A 180 -4.53 6.06 -7.51
CA SER A 180 -5.76 6.39 -8.23
C SER A 180 -5.91 5.51 -9.46
N GLY A 181 -7.15 5.26 -9.85
CA GLY A 181 -7.44 4.55 -11.08
C GLY A 181 -8.88 4.10 -11.22
N ASN A 182 -9.15 3.32 -12.26
CA ASN A 182 -10.51 2.82 -12.50
C ASN A 182 -10.84 1.61 -11.60
N LEU A 183 -12.13 1.38 -11.39
CA LEU A 183 -12.64 0.29 -10.54
C LEU A 183 -12.13 -1.09 -10.97
N LEU A 184 -12.06 -1.37 -12.28
CA LEU A 184 -11.57 -2.66 -12.77
C LEU A 184 -10.11 -2.90 -12.38
N ALA A 185 -9.26 -1.87 -12.42
CA ALA A 185 -7.86 -1.98 -12.03
C ALA A 185 -7.71 -2.35 -10.55
N PHE A 186 -8.48 -1.71 -9.66
CA PHE A 186 -8.51 -2.07 -8.24
C PHE A 186 -9.12 -3.46 -8.00
N PHE A 187 -10.10 -3.88 -8.77
CA PHE A 187 -10.61 -5.25 -8.72
C PHE A 187 -9.52 -6.28 -9.05
N HIS A 188 -8.68 -6.03 -10.05
CA HIS A 188 -7.54 -6.90 -10.35
C HIS A 188 -6.51 -6.94 -9.22
N VAL A 189 -6.26 -5.81 -8.54
CA VAL A 189 -5.42 -5.80 -7.34
C VAL A 189 -6.02 -6.69 -6.26
N TYR A 190 -7.31 -6.54 -5.97
CA TYR A 190 -8.03 -7.35 -4.99
C TYR A 190 -7.95 -8.84 -5.33
N ALA A 191 -8.32 -9.23 -6.54
CA ALA A 191 -8.31 -10.63 -6.97
C ALA A 191 -6.94 -11.30 -6.86
N LEU A 192 -5.85 -10.55 -7.09
CA LEU A 192 -4.48 -11.07 -6.98
C LEU A 192 -3.91 -11.04 -5.55
N ARG A 193 -4.54 -10.33 -4.60
CA ARG A 193 -3.98 -10.09 -3.26
C ARG A 193 -4.86 -10.57 -2.12
N SER A 194 -6.15 -10.85 -2.35
CA SER A 194 -7.07 -11.33 -1.31
C SER A 194 -6.81 -12.77 -0.86
N GLY A 195 -6.04 -13.54 -1.60
CA GLY A 195 -5.81 -14.97 -1.31
C GLY A 195 -7.01 -15.87 -1.63
N GLU A 196 -8.03 -15.33 -2.30
CA GLU A 196 -9.24 -16.05 -2.74
C GLU A 196 -9.12 -16.59 -4.19
N GLY A 197 -7.88 -16.79 -4.66
CA GLY A 197 -7.57 -17.28 -6.00
C GLY A 197 -7.01 -18.70 -6.02
#